data_aed61589eaa680af22ec97758a076357
#
_entry.id   aed61589eaa680af22ec97758a076357
#
_cell.length_a   1.000
_cell.length_b   1.000
_cell.length_c   1.000
_cell.angle_alpha   90.00
_cell.angle_beta   90.00
_cell.angle_gamma   90.00
#
_symmetry.space_group_name_H-M   'P 1'
#
loop_
_entity.id
_entity.type
_entity.pdbx_description
1 polymer ?
#
loop_
_entity_poly.entity_id
_entity_poly.type
_entity_poly.pdbx_seq_one_letter_code
_entity_poly.pdbx_strand_id
1 'polypeptide(L)'
;MRNESFIGIWALPILIGLIIMPVLLKKEAAAAAPVKLEVLVPSGKADIKPAKLAKRVDTLEGKRIAIHWNGKPGAEYLLAEIEDQLKAKYKNAKFYHWPKGTAWRADVEGYIKKQPVDVAVLAVGD
;
A
#
# COMPACT_ATOMS: atom_id res chain seq x y z
N MET A 1 -2.84 -87.27 -40.98
CA MET A 1 -2.20 -85.95 -40.90
C MET A 1 -3.18 -85.02 -40.21
N ARG A 2 -2.95 -84.77 -38.98
CA ARG A 2 -3.83 -83.93 -38.12
C ARG A 2 -3.24 -82.53 -38.09
N ASN A 3 -3.92 -81.62 -38.67
CA ASN A 3 -3.54 -80.22 -38.61
C ASN A 3 -4.33 -79.56 -37.47
N GLU A 4 -3.76 -79.59 -36.29
CA GLU A 4 -4.33 -78.97 -35.12
C GLU A 4 -3.93 -77.47 -35.16
N SER A 5 -4.89 -76.64 -35.40
CA SER A 5 -4.70 -75.17 -35.47
C SER A 5 -4.49 -74.64 -34.05
N PHE A 6 -3.24 -74.30 -33.75
CA PHE A 6 -2.76 -73.68 -32.52
C PHE A 6 -3.16 -72.19 -32.34
N ILE A 7 -4.18 -71.74 -33.02
CA ILE A 7 -4.52 -70.30 -33.07
C ILE A 7 -5.41 -69.87 -31.90
N GLY A 8 -6.03 -70.83 -31.16
CA GLY A 8 -7.10 -70.49 -30.19
C GLY A 8 -6.65 -69.94 -28.87
N ILE A 9 -5.43 -70.28 -28.42
CA ILE A 9 -5.02 -70.00 -27.01
C ILE A 9 -4.39 -68.62 -26.83
N TRP A 10 -3.80 -68.06 -27.86
CA TRP A 10 -3.14 -66.78 -27.77
C TRP A 10 -4.04 -65.58 -28.08
N ALA A 11 -5.18 -65.79 -28.72
CA ALA A 11 -6.13 -64.78 -29.08
C ALA A 11 -6.92 -64.21 -27.92
N LEU A 12 -7.16 -65.04 -26.88
CA LEU A 12 -7.98 -64.68 -25.71
C LEU A 12 -7.33 -63.56 -24.86
N PRO A 13 -6.05 -63.63 -24.50
CA PRO A 13 -5.43 -62.55 -23.69
C PRO A 13 -5.29 -61.23 -24.44
N ILE A 14 -5.09 -61.29 -25.80
CA ILE A 14 -5.01 -60.08 -26.63
C ILE A 14 -6.38 -59.40 -26.68
N LEU A 15 -7.47 -60.14 -26.81
CA LEU A 15 -8.82 -59.59 -26.83
C LEU A 15 -9.22 -58.96 -25.50
N ILE A 16 -8.86 -59.58 -24.37
CA ILE A 16 -9.10 -59.07 -23.01
C ILE A 16 -8.29 -57.78 -22.81
N GLY A 17 -7.02 -57.72 -23.23
CA GLY A 17 -6.18 -56.53 -23.16
C GLY A 17 -6.73 -55.34 -23.94
N LEU A 18 -7.33 -55.58 -25.13
CA LEU A 18 -7.91 -54.56 -25.96
C LEU A 18 -9.20 -53.95 -25.40
N ILE A 19 -9.96 -54.71 -24.60
CA ILE A 19 -11.20 -54.26 -23.96
C ILE A 19 -10.92 -53.52 -22.64
N ILE A 20 -9.90 -53.93 -21.91
CA ILE A 20 -9.58 -53.32 -20.61
C ILE A 20 -8.80 -51.98 -20.78
N MET A 21 -7.98 -51.86 -21.81
CA MET A 21 -7.15 -50.69 -22.04
C MET A 21 -7.95 -49.39 -22.17
N PRO A 22 -9.04 -49.27 -22.90
CA PRO A 22 -9.85 -48.06 -22.99
C PRO A 22 -10.58 -47.70 -21.70
N VAL A 23 -10.85 -48.71 -20.83
CA VAL A 23 -11.47 -48.47 -19.53
C VAL A 23 -10.51 -47.90 -18.54
N LEU A 24 -9.22 -48.26 -18.59
CA LEU A 24 -8.17 -47.71 -17.75
C LEU A 24 -7.72 -46.31 -18.21
N LEU A 25 -7.90 -45.98 -19.51
CA LEU A 25 -7.55 -44.66 -20.05
C LEU A 25 -8.65 -43.62 -19.89
N LYS A 26 -9.86 -44.00 -19.46
CA LYS A 26 -10.88 -43.06 -18.99
C LYS A 26 -10.58 -42.63 -17.53
N LYS A 27 -9.37 -42.15 -17.26
CA LYS A 27 -9.16 -41.26 -16.18
C LYS A 27 -9.75 -39.94 -16.63
N GLU A 28 -11.03 -39.73 -16.29
CA GLU A 28 -11.65 -38.42 -16.45
C GLU A 28 -10.71 -37.43 -15.79
N ALA A 29 -10.15 -36.53 -16.59
CA ALA A 29 -9.52 -35.35 -16.04
C ALA A 29 -10.64 -34.66 -15.25
N ALA A 30 -10.65 -34.87 -13.93
CA ALA A 30 -11.53 -34.13 -13.05
C ALA A 30 -11.27 -32.66 -13.38
N ALA A 31 -12.21 -32.03 -14.06
CA ALA A 31 -12.13 -30.63 -14.33
C ALA A 31 -11.89 -29.95 -12.98
N ALA A 32 -10.72 -29.35 -12.82
CA ALA A 32 -10.39 -28.65 -11.60
C ALA A 32 -11.52 -27.66 -11.35
N ALA A 33 -12.15 -27.77 -10.19
CA ALA A 33 -13.21 -26.85 -9.81
C ALA A 33 -12.68 -25.41 -9.99
N PRO A 34 -13.47 -24.51 -10.56
CA PRO A 34 -13.02 -23.15 -10.80
C PRO A 34 -12.56 -22.55 -9.46
N VAL A 35 -11.31 -22.12 -9.40
CA VAL A 35 -10.76 -21.46 -8.22
C VAL A 35 -11.51 -20.14 -8.05
N LYS A 36 -12.40 -20.08 -7.09
CA LYS A 36 -13.11 -18.86 -6.72
C LYS A 36 -12.15 -18.00 -5.90
N LEU A 37 -11.59 -16.98 -6.51
CA LEU A 37 -10.82 -15.98 -5.79
C LEU A 37 -11.79 -14.98 -5.15
N GLU A 38 -11.80 -14.94 -3.85
CA GLU A 38 -12.56 -13.94 -3.11
C GLU A 38 -11.64 -12.74 -2.85
N VAL A 39 -11.90 -11.66 -3.56
CA VAL A 39 -11.15 -10.40 -3.38
C VAL A 39 -11.89 -9.56 -2.36
N LEU A 40 -11.26 -9.33 -1.22
CA LEU A 40 -11.75 -8.37 -0.24
C LEU A 40 -11.56 -6.97 -0.81
N VAL A 41 -12.65 -6.30 -1.11
CA VAL A 41 -12.60 -4.87 -1.45
C VAL A 41 -12.47 -4.10 -0.14
N PRO A 42 -11.38 -3.36 0.09
CA PRO A 42 -11.21 -2.58 1.30
C PRO A 42 -12.08 -1.32 1.26
N SER A 43 -13.38 -1.49 1.13
CA SER A 43 -14.35 -0.40 1.23
C SER A 43 -14.78 -0.21 2.68
N GLY A 44 -13.82 0.06 3.56
CA GLY A 44 -14.12 0.55 4.90
C GLY A 44 -14.81 1.90 4.78
N LYS A 45 -16.03 2.05 5.29
CA LYS A 45 -16.62 3.37 5.48
C LYS A 45 -15.84 4.03 6.62
N ALA A 46 -14.91 4.93 6.26
CA ALA A 46 -14.30 5.80 7.24
C ALA A 46 -15.38 6.79 7.70
N ASP A 47 -15.78 6.70 8.96
CA ASP A 47 -16.62 7.73 9.60
C ASP A 47 -15.71 8.95 9.89
N ILE A 48 -15.46 9.71 8.83
CA ILE A 48 -14.63 10.92 8.90
C ILE A 48 -15.54 12.04 9.38
N LYS A 49 -15.44 12.36 10.67
CA LYS A 49 -16.08 13.57 11.20
C LYS A 49 -15.41 14.78 10.56
N PRO A 50 -16.15 15.65 9.85
CA PRO A 50 -15.57 16.83 9.24
C PRO A 50 -14.95 17.72 10.33
N ALA A 51 -13.64 17.94 10.25
CA ALA A 51 -12.97 18.87 11.14
C ALA A 51 -13.20 20.31 10.66
N LYS A 52 -13.46 21.21 11.59
CA LYS A 52 -13.55 22.63 11.28
C LYS A 52 -12.16 23.15 10.89
N LEU A 53 -12.04 23.76 9.72
CA LEU A 53 -10.80 24.37 9.28
C LEU A 53 -10.37 25.47 10.26
N ALA A 54 -9.06 25.55 10.52
CA ALA A 54 -8.48 26.64 11.30
C ALA A 54 -8.74 27.98 10.60
N LYS A 55 -8.91 29.05 11.38
CA LYS A 55 -9.03 30.38 10.85
C LYS A 55 -7.72 30.77 10.12
N ARG A 56 -7.82 31.22 8.89
CA ARG A 56 -6.66 31.70 8.16
C ARG A 56 -6.14 32.99 8.75
N VAL A 57 -4.83 33.18 8.73
CA VAL A 57 -4.18 34.44 9.09
C VAL A 57 -4.19 35.36 7.87
N ASP A 58 -4.41 36.66 8.13
CA ASP A 58 -4.45 37.66 7.04
C ASP A 58 -3.05 38.01 6.55
N THR A 59 -2.05 37.94 7.40
CA THR A 59 -0.64 38.21 7.10
C THR A 59 0.26 37.32 7.94
N LEU A 60 1.49 37.05 7.44
CA LEU A 60 2.54 36.37 8.18
C LEU A 60 3.47 37.36 8.91
N GLU A 61 3.30 38.66 8.70
CA GLU A 61 4.11 39.67 9.36
C GLU A 61 3.92 39.59 10.90
N GLY A 62 5.03 39.54 11.62
CA GLY A 62 5.04 39.42 13.08
C GLY A 62 4.57 38.08 13.64
N LYS A 63 4.22 37.11 12.78
CA LYS A 63 3.74 35.79 13.20
C LYS A 63 4.88 34.85 13.57
N ARG A 64 4.57 33.88 14.41
CA ARG A 64 5.45 32.77 14.80
C ARG A 64 5.17 31.60 13.90
N ILE A 65 6.14 31.25 13.07
CA ILE A 65 6.03 30.24 12.04
C ILE A 65 6.86 29.03 12.45
N ALA A 66 6.24 27.87 12.62
CA ALA A 66 6.96 26.63 12.84
C ALA A 66 7.28 25.95 11.50
N ILE A 67 8.53 25.51 11.35
CA ILE A 67 8.99 24.72 10.21
C ILE A 67 9.18 23.29 10.68
N HIS A 68 8.49 22.36 10.07
CA HIS A 68 8.57 20.93 10.42
C HIS A 68 9.04 20.10 9.23
N TRP A 69 10.12 19.37 9.47
CA TRP A 69 10.66 18.36 8.56
C TRP A 69 10.42 16.95 9.11
N ASN A 70 9.75 16.13 8.34
CA ASN A 70 9.45 14.72 8.72
C ASN A 70 10.63 13.74 8.58
N GLY A 71 11.83 14.24 8.24
CA GLY A 71 13.04 13.42 8.12
C GLY A 71 13.27 12.81 6.73
N LYS A 72 12.41 13.06 5.76
CA LYS A 72 12.61 12.57 4.38
C LYS A 72 13.73 13.36 3.68
N PRO A 73 14.67 12.66 3.01
CA PRO A 73 15.77 13.33 2.31
C PRO A 73 15.27 14.29 1.23
N GLY A 74 15.91 15.45 1.12
CA GLY A 74 15.59 16.48 0.13
C GLY A 74 14.57 17.51 0.62
N ALA A 75 13.72 17.20 1.59
CA ALA A 75 12.74 18.13 2.13
C ALA A 75 13.38 19.26 2.93
N GLU A 76 14.56 19.00 3.51
CA GLU A 76 15.36 20.02 4.21
C GLU A 76 15.75 21.19 3.31
N TYR A 77 16.13 20.94 2.06
CA TYR A 77 16.47 21.99 1.09
C TYR A 77 15.24 22.80 0.69
N LEU A 78 14.12 22.12 0.46
CA LEU A 78 12.86 22.77 0.14
C LEU A 78 12.40 23.68 1.29
N LEU A 79 12.46 23.18 2.52
CA LEU A 79 12.05 23.95 3.68
C LEU A 79 12.98 25.14 3.95
N ALA A 80 14.29 24.98 3.76
CA ALA A 80 15.25 26.06 3.87
C ALA A 80 14.96 27.19 2.86
N GLU A 81 14.70 26.83 1.61
CA GLU A 81 14.35 27.82 0.57
C GLU A 81 13.04 28.55 0.88
N ILE A 82 12.01 27.81 1.34
CA ILE A 82 10.73 28.40 1.75
C ILE A 82 10.96 29.38 2.92
N GLU A 83 11.76 29.01 3.90
CA GLU A 83 12.08 29.89 5.03
C GLU A 83 12.80 31.17 4.58
N ASP A 84 13.78 31.05 3.70
CA ASP A 84 14.53 32.20 3.19
C ASP A 84 13.63 33.15 2.40
N GLN A 85 12.74 32.63 1.57
CA GLN A 85 11.76 33.45 0.85
C GLN A 85 10.77 34.12 1.81
N LEU A 86 10.30 33.40 2.84
CA LEU A 86 9.42 34.00 3.84
C LEU A 86 10.12 35.07 4.67
N LYS A 87 11.37 34.87 5.06
CA LYS A 87 12.20 35.90 5.74
C LYS A 87 12.43 37.12 4.89
N ALA A 88 12.64 36.94 3.59
CA ALA A 88 12.81 38.06 2.65
C ALA A 88 11.55 38.91 2.57
N LYS A 89 10.38 38.27 2.60
CA LYS A 89 9.07 38.92 2.44
C LYS A 89 8.51 39.49 3.76
N TYR A 90 8.67 38.75 4.88
CA TYR A 90 8.09 39.10 6.19
C TYR A 90 9.20 39.31 7.22
N LYS A 91 9.68 40.54 7.32
CA LYS A 91 10.89 40.90 8.09
C LYS A 91 10.76 40.67 9.60
N ASN A 92 9.55 40.77 10.14
CA ASN A 92 9.28 40.60 11.57
C ASN A 92 8.72 39.22 11.94
N ALA A 93 8.60 38.28 10.95
CA ALA A 93 8.20 36.92 11.23
C ALA A 93 9.29 36.19 12.04
N LYS A 94 8.86 35.35 12.98
CA LYS A 94 9.76 34.54 13.80
C LYS A 94 9.65 33.08 13.40
N PHE A 95 10.79 32.43 13.13
CA PHE A 95 10.84 31.06 12.65
C PHE A 95 11.32 30.14 13.78
N TYR A 96 10.65 29.03 13.91
CA TYR A 96 10.94 27.98 14.90
C TYR A 96 11.08 26.65 14.18
N HIS A 97 12.19 25.96 14.39
CA HIS A 97 12.42 24.65 13.82
C HIS A 97 11.92 23.58 14.77
N TRP A 98 11.17 22.66 14.20
CA TRP A 98 10.74 21.49 14.94
C TRP A 98 11.90 20.50 15.07
N PRO A 99 12.07 19.81 16.22
CA PRO A 99 13.13 18.82 16.36
C PRO A 99 13.04 17.73 15.28
N LYS A 100 14.18 17.47 14.62
CA LYS A 100 14.31 16.44 13.59
C LYS A 100 13.92 15.07 14.14
N GLY A 101 13.13 14.30 13.38
CA GLY A 101 12.82 12.91 13.69
C GLY A 101 11.72 12.70 14.73
N THR A 102 11.03 13.73 15.17
CA THR A 102 9.87 13.58 16.05
C THR A 102 8.67 13.06 15.26
N ALA A 103 8.05 11.99 15.77
CA ALA A 103 6.86 11.43 15.14
C ALA A 103 5.72 12.45 15.16
N TRP A 104 5.18 12.72 13.99
CA TRP A 104 4.14 13.73 13.73
C TRP A 104 3.00 13.81 14.78
N ARG A 105 2.61 12.70 15.37
CA ARG A 105 1.40 12.68 16.22
C ARG A 105 1.61 12.92 17.71
N ALA A 106 2.70 12.45 18.26
CA ALA A 106 2.89 12.51 19.73
C ALA A 106 3.46 13.86 20.20
N ASP A 107 4.34 14.47 19.39
CA ASP A 107 5.10 15.65 19.80
C ASP A 107 4.54 16.98 19.30
N VAL A 108 3.71 16.95 18.24
CA VAL A 108 3.13 18.18 17.66
C VAL A 108 2.31 18.93 18.70
N GLU A 109 1.40 18.25 19.35
CA GLU A 109 0.53 18.84 20.35
C GLU A 109 1.33 19.36 21.57
N GLY A 110 2.30 18.58 22.03
CA GLY A 110 3.19 18.97 23.11
C GLY A 110 4.09 20.16 22.75
N TYR A 111 4.58 20.20 21.50
CA TYR A 111 5.40 21.32 21.01
C TYR A 111 4.59 22.60 20.86
N ILE A 112 3.41 22.52 20.23
CA ILE A 112 2.53 23.69 20.07
C ILE A 112 2.07 24.25 21.42
N LYS A 113 1.83 23.39 22.40
CA LYS A 113 1.47 23.82 23.76
C LYS A 113 2.63 24.53 24.47
N LYS A 114 3.88 24.12 24.21
CA LYS A 114 5.09 24.71 24.81
C LYS A 114 5.58 25.97 24.10
N GLN A 115 5.40 26.01 22.79
CA GLN A 115 5.84 27.10 21.93
C GLN A 115 4.62 27.70 21.22
N PRO A 116 4.20 28.90 21.56
CA PRO A 116 3.06 29.51 20.90
C PRO A 116 3.39 29.74 19.41
N VAL A 117 2.75 28.96 18.56
CA VAL A 117 2.89 29.00 17.09
C VAL A 117 1.59 29.50 16.47
N ASP A 118 1.69 30.43 15.53
CA ASP A 118 0.54 30.98 14.83
C ASP A 118 0.28 30.26 13.50
N VAL A 119 1.36 29.78 12.86
CA VAL A 119 1.34 29.09 11.55
C VAL A 119 2.39 27.99 11.54
N ALA A 120 2.11 26.90 10.83
CA ALA A 120 3.07 25.82 10.61
C ALA A 120 3.25 25.53 9.13
N VAL A 121 4.49 25.33 8.71
CA VAL A 121 4.88 24.82 7.40
C VAL A 121 5.41 23.41 7.58
N LEU A 122 4.83 22.48 6.86
CA LEU A 122 5.07 21.04 7.03
C LEU A 122 5.47 20.45 5.69
N ALA A 123 6.55 19.71 5.64
CA ALA A 123 6.98 18.98 4.45
C ALA A 123 7.59 17.63 4.83
N VAL A 124 7.47 16.65 4.00
CA VAL A 124 6.69 16.47 2.77
C VAL A 124 5.74 15.31 2.97
N GLY A 125 4.61 15.36 2.28
CA GLY A 125 3.69 14.23 2.27
C GLY A 125 4.28 13.00 1.57
N ASP A 126 3.64 11.84 1.74
CA ASP A 126 3.91 10.63 0.97
C ASP A 126 3.21 10.70 -0.37
#